data_513633d49952b65a0074cd029e049808
#
_entry.id   513633d49952b65a0074cd029e049808
#
_cell.length_a   1.000
_cell.length_b   1.000
_cell.length_c   1.000
_cell.angle_alpha   90.00
_cell.angle_beta   90.00
_cell.angle_gamma   90.00
#
_symmetry.space_group_name_H-M   'P 1'
#
loop_
_entity.id
_entity.type
_entity.pdbx_description
1 polymer ?
#
loop_
_entity_poly.entity_id
_entity_poly.type
_entity_poly.pdbx_seq_one_letter_code
_entity_poly.pdbx_strand_id
1 'polypeptide(L)'
;MTSLAAVLGRIVGDAHVIARATQLLVYRSDALPGLQRAPALAVFPGTRDELIAVVRALAAAGAPFVARGAGTGLSGGALADEITLLGLHRLKRIIALDPIGRTATVEPGVVNATLTRAAAPHGLHYAPDPSSQTACTIGGNIAENAGGPHCLKYGVTLDHAVCATVVLPSGEVVTLDRGDVDRDDGTDAGYDLLGAFIGSEGCFGVVVDVTVRLTPDPERVITLLADFMRVRDAADATSRIIAAGILPAALELMDQPTIEAVESSVYAAGYPRDAAAVLLIEVDGAAAGLEDDARAVERLCREAGARGVRIAHDAAERARLWQGRKKAFGAMGRLAPHLVVQDAVVPRSRLAELLDEIAAIGERHGVRICNVFHAGDGNLHPNIPYDAHNADESARVHAAMREIMTLCIATGGTITGEHGVGLDKLPYMDQLFTPDTLDAMCSLRAVFDPDRRANPGKVVPVRACREWHGVVAARPATQRGTVR
;
A
#
# COMPACT_ATOMS: atom_id res chain seq x y z
N MET A 1 5.67 37.81 -16.98
CA MET A 1 6.21 36.67 -16.18
C MET A 1 6.10 35.41 -17.01
N THR A 2 7.14 34.62 -17.12
CA THR A 2 7.11 33.30 -17.80
C THR A 2 6.23 32.36 -17.02
N SER A 3 5.29 31.65 -17.67
CA SER A 3 4.42 30.67 -16.95
C SER A 3 5.24 29.51 -16.36
N LEU A 4 4.77 28.94 -15.25
CA LEU A 4 5.41 27.77 -14.64
C LEU A 4 5.58 26.63 -15.66
N ALA A 5 4.56 26.35 -16.47
CA ALA A 5 4.63 25.35 -17.53
C ALA A 5 5.80 25.59 -18.51
N ALA A 6 6.03 26.85 -18.91
CA ALA A 6 7.16 27.20 -19.80
C ALA A 6 8.52 27.09 -19.09
N VAL A 7 8.59 27.32 -17.77
CA VAL A 7 9.82 27.06 -16.98
C VAL A 7 10.12 25.57 -16.97
N LEU A 8 9.13 24.74 -16.63
CA LEU A 8 9.27 23.30 -16.57
C LEU A 8 9.56 22.69 -17.95
N GLY A 9 8.94 23.22 -19.03
CA GLY A 9 9.20 22.78 -20.39
C GLY A 9 10.66 22.98 -20.83
N ARG A 10 11.34 24.05 -20.35
CA ARG A 10 12.78 24.23 -20.60
C ARG A 10 13.67 23.23 -19.88
N ILE A 11 13.19 22.63 -18.79
CA ILE A 11 13.95 21.63 -18.02
C ILE A 11 13.79 20.24 -18.64
N VAL A 12 12.55 19.80 -18.87
CA VAL A 12 12.24 18.41 -19.26
C VAL A 12 11.90 18.26 -20.75
N GLY A 13 11.82 19.37 -21.51
CA GLY A 13 11.26 19.45 -22.85
C GLY A 13 9.74 19.61 -22.85
N ASP A 14 9.21 20.43 -23.76
CA ASP A 14 7.77 20.75 -23.81
C ASP A 14 6.86 19.55 -24.01
N ALA A 15 7.35 18.48 -24.67
CA ALA A 15 6.63 17.23 -24.85
C ALA A 15 6.36 16.48 -23.53
N HIS A 16 7.06 16.83 -22.46
CA HIS A 16 6.96 16.21 -21.15
C HIS A 16 6.27 17.10 -20.11
N VAL A 17 5.60 18.16 -20.57
CA VAL A 17 4.74 19.00 -19.73
C VAL A 17 3.33 19.02 -20.32
N ILE A 18 2.36 18.65 -19.52
CA ILE A 18 0.95 18.63 -19.91
C ILE A 18 0.21 19.73 -19.13
N ALA A 19 -0.33 20.70 -19.86
CA ALA A 19 -1.12 21.81 -19.30
C ALA A 19 -2.55 21.86 -19.87
N ARG A 20 -2.86 21.03 -20.89
CA ARG A 20 -4.19 20.99 -21.50
C ARG A 20 -5.15 20.18 -20.63
N ALA A 21 -6.24 20.82 -20.16
CA ALA A 21 -7.22 20.20 -19.24
C ALA A 21 -7.73 18.84 -19.73
N THR A 22 -8.03 18.66 -21.01
CA THR A 22 -8.51 17.39 -21.57
C THR A 22 -7.48 16.26 -21.48
N GLN A 23 -6.19 16.57 -21.56
CA GLN A 23 -5.11 15.59 -21.42
C GLN A 23 -4.83 15.27 -19.95
N LEU A 24 -5.09 16.19 -19.04
CA LEU A 24 -4.91 16.00 -17.59
C LEU A 24 -5.98 15.08 -16.99
N LEU A 25 -7.11 14.87 -17.67
CA LEU A 25 -8.17 13.98 -17.20
C LEU A 25 -7.70 12.53 -16.95
N VAL A 26 -6.67 12.05 -17.63
CA VAL A 26 -6.12 10.69 -17.39
C VAL A 26 -5.40 10.56 -16.06
N TYR A 27 -5.07 11.68 -15.41
CA TYR A 27 -4.38 11.72 -14.11
C TYR A 27 -5.31 12.07 -12.94
N ARG A 28 -6.61 12.25 -13.20
CA ARG A 28 -7.59 12.66 -12.17
C ARG A 28 -7.93 11.59 -11.15
N SER A 29 -7.54 10.33 -11.41
CA SER A 29 -7.83 9.18 -10.54
C SER A 29 -6.54 8.45 -10.19
N ASP A 30 -6.50 7.83 -9.03
CA ASP A 30 -5.62 6.74 -8.66
C ASP A 30 -6.44 5.43 -8.57
N ALA A 31 -6.04 4.45 -7.77
CA ALA A 31 -6.81 3.22 -7.63
C ALA A 31 -7.91 3.31 -6.57
N LEU A 32 -8.04 4.42 -5.82
CA LEU A 32 -9.17 4.65 -4.93
C LEU A 32 -10.44 4.93 -5.74
N PRO A 33 -11.48 4.08 -5.66
CA PRO A 33 -12.72 4.29 -6.40
C PRO A 33 -13.50 5.52 -5.92
N GLY A 34 -14.19 6.19 -6.84
CA GLY A 34 -15.13 7.25 -6.51
C GLY A 34 -14.53 8.62 -6.23
N LEU A 35 -13.21 8.74 -6.02
CA LEU A 35 -12.55 10.03 -5.81
C LEU A 35 -11.79 10.45 -7.06
N GLN A 36 -12.06 11.67 -7.51
CA GLN A 36 -11.41 12.24 -8.70
C GLN A 36 -10.93 13.65 -8.41
N ARG A 37 -9.66 13.94 -8.73
CA ARG A 37 -9.03 15.25 -8.56
C ARG A 37 -8.07 15.49 -9.74
N ALA A 38 -8.39 16.44 -10.61
CA ALA A 38 -7.56 16.73 -11.77
C ALA A 38 -6.40 17.65 -11.38
N PRO A 39 -5.16 17.37 -11.83
CA PRO A 39 -4.06 18.30 -11.67
C PRO A 39 -4.24 19.55 -12.54
N ALA A 40 -3.64 20.69 -12.12
CA ALA A 40 -3.54 21.88 -12.96
C ALA A 40 -2.45 21.75 -14.03
N LEU A 41 -1.43 20.94 -13.74
CA LEU A 41 -0.24 20.75 -14.56
C LEU A 41 0.35 19.36 -14.28
N ALA A 42 0.91 18.71 -15.29
CA ALA A 42 1.69 17.50 -15.11
C ALA A 42 3.07 17.64 -15.76
N VAL A 43 4.13 17.21 -15.07
CA VAL A 43 5.50 17.25 -15.53
C VAL A 43 6.19 15.91 -15.33
N PHE A 44 7.00 15.48 -16.29
CA PHE A 44 7.58 14.14 -16.34
C PHE A 44 9.10 14.19 -16.57
N PRO A 45 9.91 14.34 -15.53
CA PRO A 45 11.36 14.29 -15.64
C PRO A 45 11.83 12.91 -16.12
N GLY A 46 12.85 12.86 -16.97
CA GLY A 46 13.43 11.63 -17.52
C GLY A 46 14.83 11.32 -16.99
N THR A 47 15.43 12.24 -16.24
CA THR A 47 16.74 12.06 -15.61
C THR A 47 16.71 12.55 -14.17
N ARG A 48 17.68 12.09 -13.37
CA ARG A 48 17.93 12.57 -12.01
C ARG A 48 18.03 14.10 -11.96
N ASP A 49 18.82 14.67 -12.84
CA ASP A 49 19.09 16.12 -12.85
C ASP A 49 17.83 16.91 -13.23
N GLU A 50 17.04 16.41 -14.18
CA GLU A 50 15.73 17.00 -14.52
C GLU A 50 14.79 16.96 -13.32
N LEU A 51 14.71 15.84 -12.58
CA LEU A 51 13.87 15.72 -11.39
C LEU A 51 14.25 16.79 -10.34
N ILE A 52 15.53 16.89 -10.01
CA ILE A 52 16.04 17.86 -9.04
C ILE A 52 15.75 19.31 -9.52
N ALA A 53 15.99 19.59 -10.81
CA ALA A 53 15.74 20.91 -11.39
C ALA A 53 14.24 21.26 -11.38
N VAL A 54 13.36 20.30 -11.64
CA VAL A 54 11.90 20.49 -11.57
C VAL A 54 11.47 20.84 -10.15
N VAL A 55 11.92 20.07 -9.13
CA VAL A 55 11.57 20.35 -7.73
C VAL A 55 12.09 21.72 -7.30
N ARG A 56 13.31 22.11 -7.69
CA ARG A 56 13.85 23.47 -7.45
C ARG A 56 13.03 24.56 -8.10
N ALA A 57 12.56 24.33 -9.32
CA ALA A 57 11.70 25.29 -10.02
C ALA A 57 10.33 25.43 -9.34
N LEU A 58 9.75 24.33 -8.85
CA LEU A 58 8.52 24.33 -8.07
C LEU A 58 8.72 25.07 -6.74
N ALA A 59 9.82 24.81 -6.04
CA ALA A 59 10.20 25.50 -4.81
C ALA A 59 10.34 27.02 -5.03
N ALA A 60 11.07 27.44 -6.05
CA ALA A 60 11.26 28.86 -6.38
C ALA A 60 9.93 29.55 -6.76
N ALA A 61 8.97 28.82 -7.32
CA ALA A 61 7.64 29.32 -7.64
C ALA A 61 6.67 29.26 -6.46
N GLY A 62 7.04 28.68 -5.31
CA GLY A 62 6.11 28.40 -4.21
C GLY A 62 4.98 27.45 -4.60
N ALA A 63 5.18 26.61 -5.64
CA ALA A 63 4.15 25.80 -6.22
C ALA A 63 4.07 24.41 -5.52
N PRO A 64 2.89 24.02 -5.01
CA PRO A 64 2.70 22.69 -4.44
C PRO A 64 2.67 21.62 -5.55
N PHE A 65 3.02 20.39 -5.15
CA PHE A 65 3.06 19.26 -6.07
C PHE A 65 2.70 17.95 -5.39
N VAL A 66 2.33 16.96 -6.20
CA VAL A 66 2.16 15.56 -5.81
C VAL A 66 3.11 14.72 -6.66
N ALA A 67 4.01 13.97 -6.02
CA ALA A 67 4.80 12.96 -6.70
C ALA A 67 3.94 11.73 -6.98
N ARG A 68 4.06 11.15 -8.20
CA ARG A 68 3.27 10.00 -8.61
C ARG A 68 4.12 8.98 -9.37
N GLY A 69 4.11 7.73 -8.90
CA GLY A 69 4.60 6.58 -9.63
C GLY A 69 3.54 6.07 -10.63
N ALA A 70 3.02 4.87 -10.43
CA ALA A 70 1.98 4.29 -11.27
C ALA A 70 0.54 4.69 -10.87
N GLY A 71 0.35 5.29 -9.70
CA GLY A 71 -0.98 5.65 -9.20
C GLY A 71 -1.84 4.44 -8.81
N THR A 72 -1.20 3.40 -8.29
CA THR A 72 -1.86 2.16 -7.84
C THR A 72 -2.31 2.21 -6.37
N GLY A 73 -2.03 3.30 -5.65
CA GLY A 73 -2.46 3.51 -4.26
C GLY A 73 -3.97 3.59 -4.11
N LEU A 74 -4.49 3.12 -2.98
CA LEU A 74 -5.92 2.95 -2.69
C LEU A 74 -6.45 3.96 -1.65
N SER A 75 -5.66 5.00 -1.31
CA SER A 75 -6.00 5.99 -0.28
C SER A 75 -6.21 7.43 -0.82
N GLY A 76 -6.08 7.64 -2.12
CA GLY A 76 -6.12 8.99 -2.71
C GLY A 76 -4.80 9.77 -2.55
N GLY A 77 -3.73 9.10 -2.10
CA GLY A 77 -2.40 9.69 -1.89
C GLY A 77 -1.79 10.30 -3.14
N ALA A 78 -2.03 9.70 -4.32
CA ALA A 78 -1.45 10.13 -5.59
C ALA A 78 -2.29 11.17 -6.37
N LEU A 79 -3.37 11.69 -5.78
CA LEU A 79 -4.26 12.66 -6.43
C LEU A 79 -3.73 14.10 -6.28
N ALA A 80 -3.64 14.83 -7.38
CA ALA A 80 -3.21 16.24 -7.41
C ALA A 80 -4.42 17.14 -7.65
N ASP A 81 -4.95 17.76 -6.60
CA ASP A 81 -6.14 18.61 -6.66
C ASP A 81 -5.76 20.03 -7.07
N GLU A 82 -5.91 20.35 -8.36
CA GLU A 82 -5.58 21.65 -8.96
C GLU A 82 -4.13 22.14 -8.74
N ILE A 83 -3.21 21.22 -8.43
CA ILE A 83 -1.78 21.49 -8.24
C ILE A 83 -0.92 20.73 -9.26
N THR A 84 0.40 20.85 -9.18
CA THR A 84 1.31 20.16 -10.10
C THR A 84 1.42 18.68 -9.78
N LEU A 85 1.22 17.82 -10.77
CA LEU A 85 1.55 16.40 -10.72
C LEU A 85 2.97 16.18 -11.25
N LEU A 86 3.82 15.56 -10.44
CA LEU A 86 5.19 15.19 -10.77
C LEU A 86 5.26 13.67 -11.03
N GLY A 87 5.20 13.28 -12.32
CA GLY A 87 5.18 11.87 -12.70
C GLY A 87 6.58 11.29 -12.86
N LEU A 88 6.87 10.20 -12.16
CA LEU A 88 8.20 9.59 -12.05
C LEU A 88 8.44 8.39 -12.97
N HIS A 89 7.47 7.99 -13.77
CA HIS A 89 7.49 6.76 -14.57
C HIS A 89 8.58 6.72 -15.67
N ARG A 90 9.21 7.85 -16.00
CA ARG A 90 10.34 7.90 -16.94
C ARG A 90 11.67 7.53 -16.28
N LEU A 91 11.80 7.65 -14.95
CA LEU A 91 12.96 7.30 -14.15
C LEU A 91 12.89 5.81 -13.80
N LYS A 92 13.32 4.92 -14.70
CA LYS A 92 13.08 3.47 -14.62
C LYS A 92 14.33 2.60 -14.81
N ARG A 93 15.52 3.15 -14.53
CA ARG A 93 16.78 2.39 -14.64
C ARG A 93 17.04 1.62 -13.36
N ILE A 94 17.49 0.37 -13.49
CA ILE A 94 18.25 -0.34 -12.45
C ILE A 94 19.69 0.15 -12.59
N ILE A 95 20.14 0.95 -11.62
CA ILE A 95 21.44 1.64 -11.66
C ILE A 95 22.56 0.66 -11.36
N ALA A 96 22.35 -0.18 -10.33
CA ALA A 96 23.27 -1.23 -9.93
C ALA A 96 22.50 -2.44 -9.39
N LEU A 97 23.06 -3.63 -9.59
CA LEU A 97 22.61 -4.86 -8.96
C LEU A 97 23.86 -5.58 -8.47
N ASP A 98 23.93 -5.81 -7.16
CA ASP A 98 25.03 -6.53 -6.51
C ASP A 98 24.49 -7.85 -5.91
N PRO A 99 24.69 -8.98 -6.62
CA PRO A 99 24.23 -10.27 -6.13
C PRO A 99 24.96 -10.76 -4.88
N ILE A 100 26.21 -10.34 -4.67
CA ILE A 100 27.00 -10.74 -3.50
C ILE A 100 26.55 -9.99 -2.27
N GLY A 101 26.44 -8.65 -2.38
CA GLY A 101 25.91 -7.79 -1.32
C GLY A 101 24.37 -7.88 -1.18
N ARG A 102 23.70 -8.61 -2.09
CA ARG A 102 22.23 -8.76 -2.14
C ARG A 102 21.52 -7.44 -2.10
N THR A 103 21.97 -6.49 -2.92
CA THR A 103 21.36 -5.17 -3.02
C THR A 103 21.12 -4.77 -4.47
N ALA A 104 20.19 -3.85 -4.66
CA ALA A 104 20.00 -3.17 -5.93
C ALA A 104 19.74 -1.69 -5.70
N THR A 105 20.39 -0.83 -6.50
CA THR A 105 20.11 0.60 -6.55
C THR A 105 19.28 0.90 -7.79
N VAL A 106 18.12 1.52 -7.59
CA VAL A 106 17.11 1.74 -8.64
C VAL A 106 16.56 3.14 -8.63
N GLU A 107 16.14 3.62 -9.79
CA GLU A 107 15.33 4.84 -9.94
C GLU A 107 13.88 4.59 -9.49
N PRO A 108 13.15 5.63 -9.03
CA PRO A 108 11.83 5.50 -8.40
C PRO A 108 10.73 4.94 -9.32
N GLY A 109 10.86 5.06 -10.62
CA GLY A 109 9.89 4.57 -11.62
C GLY A 109 10.13 3.10 -12.04
N VAL A 110 11.12 2.40 -11.47
CA VAL A 110 11.29 0.96 -11.72
C VAL A 110 10.07 0.22 -11.19
N VAL A 111 9.46 -0.60 -12.06
CA VAL A 111 8.33 -1.44 -11.66
C VAL A 111 8.81 -2.56 -10.73
N ASN A 112 8.11 -2.79 -9.63
CA ASN A 112 8.44 -3.78 -8.60
C ASN A 112 8.81 -5.16 -9.20
N ALA A 113 7.91 -5.76 -9.99
CA ALA A 113 8.16 -7.06 -10.62
C ALA A 113 9.32 -7.04 -11.63
N THR A 114 9.74 -5.87 -12.12
CA THR A 114 10.90 -5.76 -13.02
C THR A 114 12.20 -5.94 -12.24
N LEU A 115 12.26 -5.41 -11.02
CA LEU A 115 13.41 -5.61 -10.14
C LEU A 115 13.57 -7.10 -9.78
N THR A 116 12.50 -7.77 -9.34
CA THR A 116 12.50 -9.22 -9.06
C THR A 116 12.97 -10.03 -10.27
N ARG A 117 12.46 -9.72 -11.48
CA ARG A 117 12.91 -10.41 -12.71
C ARG A 117 14.39 -10.18 -13.03
N ALA A 118 14.93 -9.00 -12.72
CA ALA A 118 16.34 -8.72 -12.92
C ALA A 118 17.22 -9.46 -11.91
N ALA A 119 16.73 -9.69 -10.69
CA ALA A 119 17.45 -10.40 -9.62
C ALA A 119 17.37 -11.95 -9.76
N ALA A 120 16.31 -12.47 -10.37
CA ALA A 120 16.01 -13.90 -10.47
C ALA A 120 17.16 -14.77 -11.06
N PRO A 121 17.95 -14.33 -12.08
CA PRO A 121 19.10 -15.10 -12.55
C PRO A 121 20.18 -15.37 -11.50
N HIS A 122 20.14 -14.64 -10.39
CA HIS A 122 21.08 -14.77 -9.27
C HIS A 122 20.46 -15.50 -8.06
N GLY A 123 19.24 -16.09 -8.20
CA GLY A 123 18.51 -16.73 -7.11
C GLY A 123 18.07 -15.74 -6.04
N LEU A 124 17.72 -14.52 -6.46
CA LEU A 124 17.31 -13.42 -5.60
C LEU A 124 15.97 -12.82 -6.09
N HIS A 125 15.22 -12.22 -5.16
CA HIS A 125 14.03 -11.45 -5.46
C HIS A 125 13.91 -10.21 -4.56
N TYR A 126 13.07 -9.26 -4.94
CA TYR A 126 12.63 -8.18 -4.06
C TYR A 126 11.36 -8.64 -3.36
N ALA A 127 11.45 -8.82 -2.03
CA ALA A 127 10.42 -9.52 -1.26
C ALA A 127 9.07 -8.79 -1.14
N PRO A 128 8.97 -7.47 -0.94
CA PRO A 128 7.68 -6.80 -0.92
C PRO A 128 6.92 -7.00 -2.24
N ASP A 129 5.77 -7.68 -2.19
CA ASP A 129 5.03 -8.11 -3.38
C ASP A 129 3.55 -7.68 -3.36
N PRO A 130 3.26 -6.37 -3.30
CA PRO A 130 1.87 -5.90 -3.29
C PRO A 130 1.09 -6.47 -4.48
N SER A 131 -0.22 -6.61 -4.36
CA SER A 131 -1.08 -7.15 -5.43
C SER A 131 -0.92 -6.39 -6.75
N SER A 132 -0.45 -5.14 -6.68
CA SER A 132 -0.13 -4.27 -7.82
C SER A 132 1.31 -4.43 -8.35
N GLN A 133 2.11 -5.40 -7.89
CA GLN A 133 3.56 -5.53 -8.19
C GLN A 133 3.93 -5.47 -9.67
N THR A 134 3.01 -5.84 -10.57
CA THR A 134 3.23 -5.77 -12.02
C THR A 134 3.11 -4.36 -12.60
N ALA A 135 2.64 -3.40 -11.83
CA ALA A 135 2.40 -2.01 -12.22
C ALA A 135 3.02 -1.00 -11.25
N CYS A 136 2.95 -1.22 -9.93
CA CYS A 136 3.50 -0.30 -8.94
C CYS A 136 5.01 -0.13 -9.09
N THR A 137 5.52 1.00 -8.62
CA THR A 137 6.94 1.37 -8.75
C THR A 137 7.64 1.35 -7.41
N ILE A 138 8.96 1.14 -7.42
CA ILE A 138 9.77 1.11 -6.19
C ILE A 138 9.66 2.44 -5.42
N GLY A 139 9.66 3.60 -6.11
CA GLY A 139 9.44 4.89 -5.44
C GLY A 139 8.05 5.02 -4.83
N GLY A 140 7.02 4.39 -5.44
CA GLY A 140 5.69 4.26 -4.85
C GLY A 140 5.69 3.34 -3.63
N ASN A 141 6.40 2.21 -3.70
CA ASN A 141 6.54 1.30 -2.55
C ASN A 141 7.22 2.00 -1.36
N ILE A 142 8.26 2.82 -1.59
CA ILE A 142 8.90 3.64 -0.55
C ILE A 142 7.91 4.67 0.03
N ALA A 143 7.17 5.37 -0.82
CA ALA A 143 6.23 6.40 -0.37
C ALA A 143 5.10 5.84 0.51
N GLU A 144 4.60 4.64 0.18
CA GLU A 144 3.46 4.01 0.86
C GLU A 144 3.88 2.99 1.94
N ASN A 145 5.18 2.67 2.07
CA ASN A 145 5.66 1.51 2.83
C ASN A 145 4.93 0.22 2.41
N ALA A 146 4.85 -0.01 1.09
CA ALA A 146 4.03 -1.08 0.53
C ALA A 146 4.41 -2.46 1.06
N GLY A 147 3.39 -3.26 1.32
CA GLY A 147 3.47 -4.63 1.79
C GLY A 147 3.07 -5.66 0.73
N GLY A 148 2.30 -6.67 1.15
CA GLY A 148 1.80 -7.75 0.29
C GLY A 148 1.60 -9.06 1.06
N PRO A 149 1.19 -10.14 0.38
CA PRO A 149 0.89 -11.43 1.00
C PRO A 149 2.04 -12.04 1.82
N HIS A 150 3.28 -11.71 1.49
CA HIS A 150 4.46 -12.30 2.12
C HIS A 150 5.06 -11.47 3.26
N CYS A 151 4.39 -10.36 3.66
CA CYS A 151 4.88 -9.45 4.69
C CYS A 151 5.04 -10.09 6.06
N LEU A 152 4.21 -11.08 6.39
CA LEU A 152 4.28 -11.79 7.68
C LEU A 152 5.69 -12.33 7.95
N LYS A 153 6.34 -12.89 6.94
CA LYS A 153 7.68 -13.48 7.06
C LYS A 153 8.80 -12.54 6.62
N TYR A 154 8.60 -11.84 5.52
CA TYR A 154 9.67 -11.09 4.88
C TYR A 154 9.67 -9.59 5.21
N GLY A 155 8.61 -9.09 5.85
CA GLY A 155 8.46 -7.68 6.17
C GLY A 155 7.93 -6.86 5.00
N VAL A 156 7.85 -5.54 5.24
CA VAL A 156 7.35 -4.53 4.30
C VAL A 156 8.52 -3.78 3.64
N THR A 157 8.24 -2.81 2.79
CA THR A 157 9.26 -2.01 2.10
C THR A 157 10.29 -1.39 3.05
N LEU A 158 9.86 -0.96 4.25
CA LEU A 158 10.74 -0.44 5.29
C LEU A 158 11.89 -1.41 5.62
N ASP A 159 11.61 -2.70 5.72
CA ASP A 159 12.59 -3.73 6.10
C ASP A 159 13.64 -3.98 5.01
N HIS A 160 13.34 -3.57 3.79
CA HIS A 160 14.18 -3.80 2.61
C HIS A 160 14.91 -2.56 2.09
N ALA A 161 14.55 -1.35 2.53
CA ALA A 161 15.26 -0.14 2.15
C ALA A 161 16.57 0.00 2.95
N VAL A 162 17.66 0.25 2.26
CA VAL A 162 19.00 0.42 2.85
C VAL A 162 19.36 1.89 2.94
N CYS A 163 19.26 2.61 1.83
CA CYS A 163 19.45 4.06 1.77
C CYS A 163 18.65 4.64 0.60
N ALA A 164 18.38 5.93 0.63
CA ALA A 164 17.72 6.64 -0.46
C ALA A 164 18.33 8.03 -0.66
N THR A 165 18.56 8.41 -1.92
CA THR A 165 18.75 9.81 -2.27
C THR A 165 17.38 10.42 -2.51
N VAL A 166 17.08 11.51 -1.82
CA VAL A 166 15.80 12.22 -1.93
C VAL A 166 16.03 13.69 -2.25
N VAL A 167 15.09 14.30 -2.97
CA VAL A 167 15.02 15.75 -3.13
C VAL A 167 13.90 16.26 -2.24
N LEU A 168 14.25 17.11 -1.27
CA LEU A 168 13.31 17.75 -0.36
C LEU A 168 12.45 18.79 -1.12
N PRO A 169 11.28 19.18 -0.59
CA PRO A 169 10.44 20.20 -1.22
C PRO A 169 11.11 21.57 -1.37
N SER A 170 12.18 21.83 -0.63
CA SER A 170 13.07 22.98 -0.79
C SER A 170 13.92 22.94 -2.07
N GLY A 171 14.11 21.75 -2.67
CA GLY A 171 15.05 21.50 -3.76
C GLY A 171 16.44 21.06 -3.29
N GLU A 172 16.65 20.91 -2.00
CA GLU A 172 17.86 20.33 -1.42
C GLU A 172 17.87 18.82 -1.68
N VAL A 173 19.05 18.27 -1.96
CA VAL A 173 19.24 16.83 -2.17
C VAL A 173 19.98 16.26 -0.98
N VAL A 174 19.39 15.26 -0.35
CA VAL A 174 19.97 14.60 0.81
C VAL A 174 20.00 13.09 0.60
N THR A 175 20.96 12.42 1.24
CA THR A 175 20.99 10.96 1.32
C THR A 175 20.52 10.56 2.70
N LEU A 176 19.53 9.70 2.78
CA LEU A 176 18.98 9.14 4.00
C LEU A 176 19.43 7.69 4.09
N ASP A 177 20.03 7.32 5.20
CA ASP A 177 20.37 5.95 5.55
C ASP A 177 19.80 5.62 6.94
N ARG A 178 19.89 4.38 7.36
CA ARG A 178 19.37 3.94 8.67
C ARG A 178 20.29 4.32 9.84
N GLY A 179 21.40 5.01 9.58
CA GLY A 179 22.40 5.31 10.58
C GLY A 179 22.89 3.99 11.21
N ASP A 180 23.82 3.29 10.56
CA ASP A 180 24.36 2.05 11.11
C ASP A 180 24.85 2.29 12.54
N VAL A 181 24.29 1.51 13.47
CA VAL A 181 24.63 1.55 14.90
C VAL A 181 26.11 1.23 15.13
N ASP A 182 26.77 0.64 14.11
CA ASP A 182 28.17 0.23 14.09
C ASP A 182 29.06 1.10 13.16
N ARG A 183 28.86 2.42 13.15
CA ARG A 183 29.90 3.27 12.54
C ARG A 183 31.14 3.26 13.40
N ASP A 184 32.17 2.58 12.89
CA ASP A 184 33.50 2.48 13.51
C ASP A 184 34.25 3.85 13.58
N ASP A 185 33.57 4.94 13.13
CA ASP A 185 34.06 6.32 13.09
C ASP A 185 33.77 7.11 14.38
N GLY A 186 33.15 6.49 15.38
CA GLY A 186 32.82 7.11 16.67
C GLY A 186 31.72 8.18 16.60
N THR A 187 30.95 8.27 15.50
CA THR A 187 29.78 9.11 15.43
C THR A 187 28.60 8.39 16.04
N ASP A 188 27.85 9.09 16.94
CA ASP A 188 26.63 8.56 17.51
C ASP A 188 25.63 8.21 16.38
N ALA A 189 24.94 7.06 16.50
CA ALA A 189 23.84 6.71 15.63
C ALA A 189 22.77 7.82 15.72
N GLY A 190 22.53 8.48 14.59
CA GLY A 190 21.49 9.51 14.50
C GLY A 190 20.08 8.92 14.52
N TYR A 191 19.06 9.76 14.33
CA TYR A 191 17.70 9.30 14.12
C TYR A 191 17.60 8.53 12.79
N ASP A 192 16.78 7.47 12.76
CA ASP A 192 16.41 6.76 11.51
C ASP A 192 15.52 7.65 10.63
N LEU A 193 16.16 8.60 9.92
CA LEU A 193 15.45 9.51 9.01
C LEU A 193 14.94 8.79 7.76
N LEU A 194 15.59 7.70 7.35
CA LEU A 194 15.08 6.86 6.25
C LEU A 194 13.76 6.19 6.67
N GLY A 195 13.72 5.61 7.87
CA GLY A 195 12.50 5.03 8.42
C GLY A 195 11.37 6.05 8.57
N ALA A 196 11.70 7.28 8.98
CA ALA A 196 10.71 8.37 9.04
C ALA A 196 10.21 8.80 7.65
N PHE A 197 11.04 8.72 6.62
CA PHE A 197 10.70 9.09 5.24
C PHE A 197 9.83 8.04 4.54
N ILE A 198 10.09 6.75 4.79
CA ILE A 198 9.32 5.64 4.20
C ILE A 198 7.89 5.66 4.77
N GLY A 199 6.89 5.53 3.89
CA GLY A 199 5.48 5.64 4.28
C GLY A 199 4.98 7.07 4.49
N SER A 200 5.79 8.09 4.12
CA SER A 200 5.37 9.51 4.20
C SER A 200 4.38 9.92 3.09
N GLU A 201 3.99 9.02 2.22
CA GLU A 201 3.07 9.24 1.09
C GLU A 201 3.45 10.46 0.24
N GLY A 202 4.76 10.69 0.05
CA GLY A 202 5.29 11.83 -0.71
C GLY A 202 5.15 13.19 -0.01
N CYS A 203 4.83 13.22 1.29
CA CYS A 203 4.71 14.46 2.06
C CYS A 203 6.07 15.05 2.49
N PHE A 204 7.14 14.24 2.50
CA PHE A 204 8.46 14.65 2.98
C PHE A 204 9.44 14.97 1.85
N GLY A 205 9.11 14.60 0.62
CA GLY A 205 9.96 14.82 -0.55
C GLY A 205 9.78 13.74 -1.61
N VAL A 206 10.74 13.67 -2.53
CA VAL A 206 10.68 12.77 -3.69
C VAL A 206 11.94 11.92 -3.76
N VAL A 207 11.78 10.60 -3.87
CA VAL A 207 12.90 9.68 -4.11
C VAL A 207 13.52 9.94 -5.47
N VAL A 208 14.83 10.06 -5.50
CA VAL A 208 15.67 10.19 -6.72
C VAL A 208 16.23 8.84 -7.14
N ASP A 209 16.78 8.13 -6.19
CA ASP A 209 17.19 6.74 -6.27
C ASP A 209 17.12 6.09 -4.89
N VAL A 210 17.02 4.77 -4.85
CA VAL A 210 16.97 3.99 -3.61
C VAL A 210 17.75 2.70 -3.77
N THR A 211 18.50 2.36 -2.74
CA THR A 211 19.13 1.05 -2.60
C THR A 211 18.27 0.16 -1.72
N VAL A 212 17.87 -0.98 -2.27
CA VAL A 212 17.05 -1.97 -1.57
C VAL A 212 17.80 -3.29 -1.41
N ARG A 213 17.48 -4.02 -0.34
CA ARG A 213 17.93 -5.37 -0.09
C ARG A 213 17.16 -6.36 -0.96
N LEU A 214 17.86 -7.36 -1.48
CA LEU A 214 17.29 -8.49 -2.19
C LEU A 214 17.31 -9.72 -1.28
N THR A 215 16.25 -10.50 -1.34
CA THR A 215 16.07 -11.72 -0.54
C THR A 215 16.46 -12.94 -1.38
N PRO A 216 17.22 -13.91 -0.84
CA PRO A 216 17.44 -15.18 -1.51
C PRO A 216 16.13 -15.92 -1.77
N ASP A 217 16.03 -16.55 -2.95
CA ASP A 217 14.93 -17.46 -3.23
C ASP A 217 14.96 -18.63 -2.24
N PRO A 218 13.82 -19.05 -1.68
CA PRO A 218 13.78 -20.19 -0.78
C PRO A 218 14.14 -21.49 -1.53
N GLU A 219 14.84 -22.41 -0.85
CA GLU A 219 15.18 -23.71 -1.43
C GLU A 219 13.94 -24.51 -1.83
N ARG A 220 12.88 -24.37 -1.03
CA ARG A 220 11.62 -25.06 -1.26
C ARG A 220 10.43 -24.24 -0.78
N VAL A 221 9.30 -24.47 -1.43
CA VAL A 221 7.99 -23.86 -1.08
C VAL A 221 6.94 -24.96 -1.08
N ILE A 222 6.07 -24.98 -0.08
CA ILE A 222 4.90 -25.85 0.02
C ILE A 222 3.67 -24.99 0.22
N THR A 223 2.69 -25.13 -0.68
CA THR A 223 1.43 -24.40 -0.63
C THR A 223 0.29 -25.33 -0.25
N LEU A 224 -0.49 -24.94 0.75
CA LEU A 224 -1.63 -25.68 1.26
C LEU A 224 -2.90 -24.83 1.06
N LEU A 225 -4.01 -25.50 0.77
CA LEU A 225 -5.34 -24.91 0.80
C LEU A 225 -6.19 -25.66 1.80
N ALA A 226 -6.60 -25.00 2.88
CA ALA A 226 -7.52 -25.54 3.89
C ALA A 226 -8.90 -24.91 3.73
N ASP A 227 -9.97 -25.71 3.79
CA ASP A 227 -11.35 -25.24 3.68
C ASP A 227 -12.15 -25.47 4.96
N PHE A 228 -13.01 -24.50 5.29
CA PHE A 228 -13.74 -24.42 6.55
C PHE A 228 -15.23 -24.15 6.31
N MET A 229 -16.08 -24.68 7.21
CA MET A 229 -17.51 -24.44 7.20
C MET A 229 -17.92 -23.20 8.02
N ARG A 230 -16.96 -22.56 8.71
CA ARG A 230 -17.15 -21.29 9.42
C ARG A 230 -15.91 -20.42 9.26
N VAL A 231 -16.10 -19.14 8.98
CA VAL A 231 -15.00 -18.16 8.83
C VAL A 231 -14.18 -18.07 10.14
N ARG A 232 -14.83 -18.17 11.28
CA ARG A 232 -14.20 -18.17 12.61
C ARG A 232 -13.16 -19.28 12.75
N ASP A 233 -13.44 -20.48 12.25
CA ASP A 233 -12.52 -21.63 12.35
C ASP A 233 -11.24 -21.40 11.53
N ALA A 234 -11.35 -20.72 10.38
CA ALA A 234 -10.19 -20.32 9.58
C ALA A 234 -9.32 -19.27 10.32
N ALA A 235 -9.95 -18.31 10.98
CA ALA A 235 -9.25 -17.32 11.80
C ALA A 235 -8.56 -17.96 13.02
N ASP A 236 -9.23 -18.93 13.68
CA ASP A 236 -8.64 -19.70 14.78
C ASP A 236 -7.45 -20.55 14.31
N ALA A 237 -7.54 -21.18 13.12
CA ALA A 237 -6.42 -21.89 12.51
C ALA A 237 -5.20 -21.01 12.32
N THR A 238 -5.40 -19.80 11.79
CA THR A 238 -4.34 -18.78 11.62
C THR A 238 -3.65 -18.49 12.96
N SER A 239 -4.43 -18.21 14.00
CA SER A 239 -3.90 -17.91 15.34
C SER A 239 -3.12 -19.08 15.94
N ARG A 240 -3.60 -20.33 15.75
CA ARG A 240 -2.93 -21.55 16.23
C ARG A 240 -1.62 -21.83 15.53
N ILE A 241 -1.56 -21.62 14.20
CA ILE A 241 -0.32 -21.80 13.42
C ILE A 241 0.77 -20.88 13.93
N ILE A 242 0.46 -19.60 14.12
CA ILE A 242 1.44 -18.63 14.65
C ILE A 242 1.80 -18.93 16.11
N ALA A 243 0.84 -19.30 16.95
CA ALA A 243 1.09 -19.65 18.35
C ALA A 243 1.96 -20.90 18.50
N ALA A 244 1.96 -21.80 17.51
CA ALA A 244 2.84 -22.97 17.47
C ALA A 244 4.29 -22.64 17.08
N GLY A 245 4.61 -21.36 16.81
CA GLY A 245 5.94 -20.92 16.42
C GLY A 245 6.24 -21.13 14.94
N ILE A 246 5.26 -21.54 14.13
CA ILE A 246 5.42 -21.67 12.68
C ILE A 246 5.19 -20.29 12.06
N LEU A 247 6.15 -19.84 11.24
CA LEU A 247 6.07 -18.58 10.51
C LEU A 247 5.91 -18.86 9.00
N PRO A 248 4.66 -18.98 8.50
CA PRO A 248 4.42 -19.16 7.08
C PRO A 248 4.88 -17.95 6.26
N ALA A 249 5.27 -18.19 5.01
CA ALA A 249 5.54 -17.12 4.06
C ALA A 249 4.26 -16.30 3.79
N ALA A 250 3.10 -16.97 3.74
CA ALA A 250 1.81 -16.33 3.58
C ALA A 250 0.69 -17.10 4.29
N LEU A 251 -0.30 -16.35 4.79
CA LEU A 251 -1.57 -16.86 5.35
C LEU A 251 -2.71 -15.96 4.84
N GLU A 252 -3.42 -16.44 3.82
CA GLU A 252 -4.42 -15.66 3.09
C GLU A 252 -5.81 -16.26 3.29
N LEU A 253 -6.75 -15.46 3.80
CA LEU A 253 -8.13 -15.88 3.99
C LEU A 253 -9.02 -15.32 2.89
N MET A 254 -9.92 -16.15 2.38
CA MET A 254 -11.02 -15.76 1.49
C MET A 254 -12.32 -16.36 2.01
N ASP A 255 -13.37 -15.53 2.12
CA ASP A 255 -14.71 -15.98 2.51
C ASP A 255 -15.54 -16.49 1.32
N GLN A 256 -16.70 -17.06 1.61
CA GLN A 256 -17.58 -17.66 0.62
C GLN A 256 -17.98 -16.68 -0.51
N PRO A 257 -18.38 -15.41 -0.25
CA PRO A 257 -18.69 -14.46 -1.32
C PRO A 257 -17.49 -14.20 -2.25
N THR A 258 -16.28 -14.17 -1.71
CA THR A 258 -15.03 -14.04 -2.48
C THR A 258 -14.74 -15.29 -3.29
N ILE A 259 -14.87 -16.48 -2.69
CA ILE A 259 -14.71 -17.76 -3.37
C ILE A 259 -15.65 -17.85 -4.58
N GLU A 260 -16.92 -17.53 -4.40
CA GLU A 260 -17.92 -17.55 -5.47
C GLU A 260 -17.58 -16.58 -6.61
N ALA A 261 -17.13 -15.36 -6.27
CA ALA A 261 -16.69 -14.39 -7.27
C ALA A 261 -15.51 -14.91 -8.10
N VAL A 262 -14.50 -15.50 -7.45
CA VAL A 262 -13.32 -16.07 -8.11
C VAL A 262 -13.69 -17.26 -8.98
N GLU A 263 -14.42 -18.23 -8.43
CA GLU A 263 -14.76 -19.49 -9.12
C GLU A 263 -15.77 -19.29 -10.27
N SER A 264 -16.51 -18.19 -10.27
CA SER A 264 -17.38 -17.78 -11.36
C SER A 264 -16.69 -16.93 -12.42
N SER A 265 -15.38 -16.65 -12.24
CA SER A 265 -14.57 -15.83 -13.14
C SER A 265 -13.64 -16.67 -14.02
N VAL A 266 -12.89 -15.99 -14.89
CA VAL A 266 -11.80 -16.62 -15.69
C VAL A 266 -10.58 -16.99 -14.82
N TYR A 267 -10.60 -16.66 -13.55
CA TYR A 267 -9.54 -16.91 -12.58
C TYR A 267 -9.86 -18.09 -11.65
N ALA A 268 -10.85 -18.91 -11.99
CA ALA A 268 -11.23 -20.09 -11.21
C ALA A 268 -10.00 -20.95 -10.86
N ALA A 269 -9.81 -21.20 -9.57
CA ALA A 269 -8.62 -21.85 -9.01
C ALA A 269 -8.92 -23.24 -8.44
N GLY A 270 -10.20 -23.64 -8.41
CA GLY A 270 -10.69 -24.89 -7.82
C GLY A 270 -10.86 -24.77 -6.29
N TYR A 271 -11.25 -23.62 -5.81
CA TYR A 271 -11.67 -23.43 -4.42
C TYR A 271 -13.05 -24.10 -4.20
N PRO A 272 -13.27 -24.76 -3.05
CA PRO A 272 -14.57 -25.34 -2.73
C PRO A 272 -15.65 -24.26 -2.57
N ARG A 273 -16.63 -24.20 -3.47
CA ARG A 273 -17.68 -23.17 -3.48
C ARG A 273 -18.63 -23.25 -2.29
N ASP A 274 -18.74 -24.42 -1.68
CA ASP A 274 -19.56 -24.69 -0.49
C ASP A 274 -18.82 -24.44 0.83
N ALA A 275 -17.55 -24.02 0.79
CA ALA A 275 -16.82 -23.60 1.98
C ALA A 275 -17.24 -22.19 2.41
N ALA A 276 -17.38 -21.97 3.73
CA ALA A 276 -17.58 -20.63 4.27
C ALA A 276 -16.31 -19.79 4.20
N ALA A 277 -15.14 -20.43 4.28
CA ALA A 277 -13.84 -19.79 4.07
C ALA A 277 -12.79 -20.80 3.60
N VAL A 278 -11.76 -20.28 2.92
CA VAL A 278 -10.52 -20.99 2.65
C VAL A 278 -9.33 -20.22 3.19
N LEU A 279 -8.32 -20.97 3.67
CA LEU A 279 -6.98 -20.45 3.94
C LEU A 279 -6.02 -20.97 2.87
N LEU A 280 -5.39 -20.07 2.16
CA LEU A 280 -4.23 -20.36 1.33
C LEU A 280 -2.99 -20.09 2.16
N ILE A 281 -2.21 -21.14 2.42
CA ILE A 281 -1.07 -21.12 3.32
C ILE A 281 0.17 -21.48 2.54
N GLU A 282 1.24 -20.72 2.73
CA GLU A 282 2.51 -21.02 2.10
C GLU A 282 3.60 -21.10 3.16
N VAL A 283 4.28 -22.24 3.25
CA VAL A 283 5.51 -22.38 4.03
C VAL A 283 6.68 -22.52 3.08
N ASP A 284 7.78 -21.84 3.39
CA ASP A 284 8.97 -21.82 2.56
C ASP A 284 10.25 -21.71 3.39
N GLY A 285 11.38 -22.02 2.78
CA GLY A 285 12.71 -21.91 3.41
C GLY A 285 13.64 -23.05 3.03
N ALA A 286 14.46 -23.49 3.99
CA ALA A 286 15.35 -24.62 3.81
C ALA A 286 14.52 -25.90 3.58
N ALA A 287 15.00 -26.78 2.68
CA ALA A 287 14.31 -28.02 2.38
C ALA A 287 14.19 -28.95 3.59
N ALA A 288 15.20 -28.91 4.49
CA ALA A 288 15.22 -29.68 5.73
C ALA A 288 14.18 -29.11 6.71
N GLY A 289 13.25 -29.95 7.15
CA GLY A 289 12.20 -29.59 8.14
C GLY A 289 10.93 -28.98 7.55
N LEU A 290 10.94 -28.48 6.30
CA LEU A 290 9.77 -27.81 5.71
C LEU A 290 8.54 -28.71 5.60
N GLU A 291 8.75 -30.03 5.37
CA GLU A 291 7.64 -30.99 5.37
C GLU A 291 7.07 -31.24 6.77
N ASP A 292 7.89 -31.12 7.82
CA ASP A 292 7.41 -31.20 9.20
C ASP A 292 6.54 -29.98 9.52
N ASP A 293 6.95 -28.77 9.09
CA ASP A 293 6.15 -27.57 9.23
C ASP A 293 4.82 -27.69 8.46
N ALA A 294 4.85 -28.16 7.22
CA ALA A 294 3.64 -28.36 6.42
C ALA A 294 2.68 -29.37 7.08
N ARG A 295 3.19 -30.50 7.61
CA ARG A 295 2.38 -31.48 8.37
C ARG A 295 1.81 -30.89 9.66
N ALA A 296 2.59 -30.04 10.36
CA ALA A 296 2.12 -29.36 11.54
C ALA A 296 1.00 -28.36 11.21
N VAL A 297 1.16 -27.59 10.13
CA VAL A 297 0.11 -26.68 9.62
C VAL A 297 -1.16 -27.46 9.26
N GLU A 298 -1.05 -28.56 8.51
CA GLU A 298 -2.19 -29.41 8.18
C GLU A 298 -2.92 -29.90 9.44
N ARG A 299 -2.20 -30.42 10.42
CA ARG A 299 -2.77 -30.88 11.71
C ARG A 299 -3.50 -29.75 12.41
N LEU A 300 -2.88 -28.56 12.55
CA LEU A 300 -3.46 -27.40 13.23
C LEU A 300 -4.74 -26.90 12.52
N CYS A 301 -4.77 -26.91 11.19
CA CYS A 301 -5.97 -26.59 10.42
C CYS A 301 -7.10 -27.61 10.73
N ARG A 302 -6.79 -28.91 10.76
CA ARG A 302 -7.78 -29.95 11.10
C ARG A 302 -8.28 -29.82 12.54
N GLU A 303 -7.40 -29.55 13.50
CA GLU A 303 -7.76 -29.31 14.90
C GLU A 303 -8.63 -28.06 15.07
N ALA A 304 -8.50 -27.07 14.19
CA ALA A 304 -9.34 -25.89 14.15
C ALA A 304 -10.67 -26.10 13.38
N GLY A 305 -10.90 -27.28 12.81
CA GLY A 305 -12.16 -27.63 12.15
C GLY A 305 -12.10 -27.55 10.61
N ALA A 306 -10.92 -27.58 10.01
CA ALA A 306 -10.82 -27.70 8.55
C ALA A 306 -11.46 -29.02 8.07
N ARG A 307 -12.37 -28.92 7.09
CA ARG A 307 -13.02 -30.05 6.45
C ARG A 307 -12.05 -30.83 5.56
N GLY A 308 -11.23 -30.09 4.84
CA GLY A 308 -10.20 -30.61 3.95
C GLY A 308 -8.94 -29.75 4.02
N VAL A 309 -7.77 -30.39 3.79
CA VAL A 309 -6.50 -29.69 3.57
C VAL A 309 -5.86 -30.34 2.35
N ARG A 310 -5.61 -29.55 1.33
CA ARG A 310 -4.99 -29.96 0.07
C ARG A 310 -3.61 -29.31 -0.06
N ILE A 311 -2.60 -30.12 -0.37
CA ILE A 311 -1.27 -29.63 -0.71
C ILE A 311 -1.16 -29.54 -2.22
N ALA A 312 -0.66 -28.41 -2.74
CA ALA A 312 -0.45 -28.27 -4.18
C ALA A 312 0.57 -29.30 -4.69
N HIS A 313 0.19 -30.05 -5.72
CA HIS A 313 1.00 -31.15 -6.27
C HIS A 313 2.23 -30.66 -7.02
N ASP A 314 2.10 -29.50 -7.67
CA ASP A 314 3.14 -28.94 -8.53
C ASP A 314 3.07 -27.41 -8.59
N ALA A 315 4.05 -26.83 -9.28
CA ALA A 315 4.14 -25.38 -9.47
C ALA A 315 2.93 -24.79 -10.25
N ALA A 316 2.30 -25.56 -11.13
CA ALA A 316 1.15 -25.11 -11.90
C ALA A 316 -0.11 -25.03 -11.03
N GLU A 317 -0.32 -26.00 -10.14
CA GLU A 317 -1.41 -25.92 -9.16
C GLU A 317 -1.19 -24.78 -8.17
N ARG A 318 0.05 -24.64 -7.64
CA ARG A 318 0.42 -23.50 -6.81
C ARG A 318 0.09 -22.17 -7.50
N ALA A 319 0.52 -22.02 -8.76
CA ALA A 319 0.28 -20.79 -9.52
C ALA A 319 -1.23 -20.51 -9.71
N ARG A 320 -2.07 -21.53 -9.94
CA ARG A 320 -3.53 -21.37 -10.04
C ARG A 320 -4.15 -20.91 -8.73
N LEU A 321 -3.78 -21.50 -7.60
CA LEU A 321 -4.26 -21.10 -6.28
C LEU A 321 -3.91 -19.64 -6.01
N TRP A 322 -2.66 -19.24 -6.25
CA TRP A 322 -2.24 -17.85 -6.11
C TRP A 322 -2.90 -16.90 -7.11
N GLN A 323 -3.17 -17.36 -8.34
CA GLN A 323 -3.88 -16.55 -9.31
C GLN A 323 -5.30 -16.21 -8.83
N GLY A 324 -6.03 -17.17 -8.28
CA GLY A 324 -7.35 -16.94 -7.68
C GLY A 324 -7.29 -15.88 -6.59
N ARG A 325 -6.34 -15.99 -5.67
CA ARG A 325 -6.15 -15.01 -4.58
C ARG A 325 -5.74 -13.62 -5.11
N LYS A 326 -4.70 -13.55 -5.94
CA LYS A 326 -4.18 -12.26 -6.46
C LYS A 326 -5.17 -11.55 -7.41
N LYS A 327 -6.12 -12.28 -8.02
CA LYS A 327 -7.12 -11.72 -8.95
C LYS A 327 -8.52 -11.60 -8.33
N ALA A 328 -8.66 -11.82 -7.03
CA ALA A 328 -9.94 -11.74 -6.32
C ALA A 328 -10.62 -10.37 -6.49
N PHE A 329 -9.88 -9.26 -6.40
CA PHE A 329 -10.42 -7.91 -6.68
C PHE A 329 -11.02 -7.79 -8.08
N GLY A 330 -10.30 -8.28 -9.10
CA GLY A 330 -10.79 -8.26 -10.48
C GLY A 330 -12.03 -9.16 -10.68
N ALA A 331 -12.10 -10.27 -9.95
CA ALA A 331 -13.26 -11.16 -9.95
C ALA A 331 -14.49 -10.50 -9.31
N MET A 332 -14.31 -9.80 -8.18
CA MET A 332 -15.39 -9.05 -7.49
C MET A 332 -15.95 -7.90 -8.33
N GLY A 333 -15.15 -7.29 -9.22
CA GLY A 333 -15.61 -6.27 -10.16
C GLY A 333 -16.72 -6.74 -11.13
N ARG A 334 -17.05 -8.03 -11.14
CA ARG A 334 -18.21 -8.59 -11.87
C ARG A 334 -19.50 -8.56 -11.03
N LEU A 335 -19.39 -8.37 -9.72
CA LEU A 335 -20.54 -8.35 -8.80
C LEU A 335 -21.28 -7.02 -8.86
N ALA A 336 -20.53 -5.91 -9.08
CA ALA A 336 -21.07 -4.56 -9.20
C ALA A 336 -20.11 -3.66 -9.98
N PRO A 337 -20.56 -2.50 -10.49
CA PRO A 337 -19.73 -1.58 -11.26
C PRO A 337 -18.56 -0.97 -10.47
N HIS A 338 -18.70 -0.86 -9.17
CA HIS A 338 -17.70 -0.25 -8.28
C HIS A 338 -17.38 -1.20 -7.13
N LEU A 339 -16.19 -1.07 -6.60
CA LEU A 339 -15.70 -1.84 -5.45
C LEU A 339 -14.98 -0.88 -4.52
N VAL A 340 -15.36 -0.84 -3.27
CA VAL A 340 -14.59 -0.14 -2.24
C VAL A 340 -13.87 -1.16 -1.37
N VAL A 341 -12.66 -0.83 -0.97
CA VAL A 341 -11.76 -1.70 -0.20
C VAL A 341 -11.38 -0.97 1.08
N GLN A 342 -11.54 -1.62 2.21
CA GLN A 342 -10.97 -1.18 3.47
C GLN A 342 -9.58 -1.80 3.67
N ASP A 343 -8.82 -1.19 4.56
CA ASP A 343 -7.50 -1.67 4.96
C ASP A 343 -7.30 -1.28 6.44
N ALA A 344 -7.65 -2.17 7.32
CA ALA A 344 -7.50 -2.00 8.75
C ALA A 344 -6.75 -3.18 9.34
N VAL A 345 -5.90 -2.94 10.33
CA VAL A 345 -5.23 -4.02 11.06
C VAL A 345 -5.86 -4.17 12.41
N VAL A 346 -6.04 -5.43 12.84
CA VAL A 346 -6.60 -5.76 14.14
C VAL A 346 -5.70 -6.75 14.87
N PRO A 347 -5.73 -6.79 16.21
CA PRO A 347 -5.03 -7.83 16.94
C PRO A 347 -5.49 -9.23 16.49
N ARG A 348 -4.57 -10.10 16.09
CA ARG A 348 -4.89 -11.45 15.59
C ARG A 348 -5.78 -12.25 16.54
N SER A 349 -5.59 -12.09 17.84
CA SER A 349 -6.42 -12.74 18.89
C SER A 349 -7.89 -12.32 18.84
N ARG A 350 -8.22 -11.21 18.16
CA ARG A 350 -9.59 -10.69 18.01
C ARG A 350 -10.15 -10.94 16.60
N LEU A 351 -9.35 -11.53 15.70
CA LEU A 351 -9.70 -11.68 14.29
C LEU A 351 -11.02 -12.42 14.08
N ALA A 352 -11.20 -13.55 14.77
CA ALA A 352 -12.41 -14.37 14.63
C ALA A 352 -13.68 -13.62 15.06
N GLU A 353 -13.61 -12.92 16.19
CA GLU A 353 -14.73 -12.11 16.71
C GLU A 353 -15.07 -10.96 15.76
N LEU A 354 -14.04 -10.26 15.27
CA LEU A 354 -14.23 -9.11 14.38
C LEU A 354 -14.83 -9.48 13.01
N LEU A 355 -14.49 -10.65 12.49
CA LEU A 355 -15.10 -11.13 11.24
C LEU A 355 -16.59 -11.42 11.40
N ASP A 356 -17.02 -11.94 12.55
CA ASP A 356 -18.43 -12.12 12.87
C ASP A 356 -19.16 -10.75 12.94
N GLU A 357 -18.53 -9.75 13.60
CA GLU A 357 -19.09 -8.39 13.70
C GLU A 357 -19.12 -7.67 12.34
N ILE A 358 -18.10 -7.82 11.51
CA ILE A 358 -18.08 -7.26 10.14
C ILE A 358 -19.21 -7.87 9.30
N ALA A 359 -19.46 -9.17 9.41
CA ALA A 359 -20.58 -9.80 8.73
C ALA A 359 -21.93 -9.22 9.22
N ALA A 360 -22.10 -9.04 10.54
CA ALA A 360 -23.30 -8.42 11.12
C ALA A 360 -23.47 -6.96 10.68
N ILE A 361 -22.40 -6.19 10.52
CA ILE A 361 -22.44 -4.84 9.95
C ILE A 361 -22.99 -4.90 8.50
N GLY A 362 -22.48 -5.82 7.69
CA GLY A 362 -22.96 -6.03 6.33
C GLY A 362 -24.49 -6.28 6.29
N GLU A 363 -24.98 -7.16 7.16
CA GLU A 363 -26.41 -7.46 7.28
C GLU A 363 -27.23 -6.23 7.71
N ARG A 364 -26.78 -5.49 8.75
CA ARG A 364 -27.48 -4.29 9.23
C ARG A 364 -27.62 -3.20 8.18
N HIS A 365 -26.58 -3.01 7.35
CA HIS A 365 -26.61 -2.00 6.29
C HIS A 365 -27.15 -2.53 4.96
N GLY A 366 -27.46 -3.82 4.86
CA GLY A 366 -27.92 -4.46 3.63
C GLY A 366 -26.90 -4.33 2.51
N VAL A 367 -25.61 -4.54 2.82
CA VAL A 367 -24.50 -4.52 1.87
C VAL A 367 -23.78 -5.86 1.86
N ARG A 368 -23.29 -6.28 0.69
CA ARG A 368 -22.49 -7.49 0.55
C ARG A 368 -21.05 -7.17 0.90
N ILE A 369 -20.46 -7.88 1.85
CA ILE A 369 -19.05 -7.82 2.16
C ILE A 369 -18.37 -9.08 1.63
N CYS A 370 -17.25 -8.92 0.95
CA CYS A 370 -16.40 -9.97 0.43
C CYS A 370 -15.03 -9.84 1.11
N ASN A 371 -14.62 -10.81 1.90
CA ASN A 371 -13.37 -10.73 2.62
C ASN A 371 -12.26 -11.51 1.90
N VAL A 372 -11.17 -10.81 1.59
CA VAL A 372 -9.94 -11.40 1.09
C VAL A 372 -8.76 -10.64 1.66
N PHE A 373 -8.01 -11.23 2.57
CA PHE A 373 -7.05 -10.48 3.38
C PHE A 373 -5.88 -11.33 3.91
N HIS A 374 -4.87 -10.64 4.44
CA HIS A 374 -3.68 -11.21 5.04
C HIS A 374 -3.98 -11.62 6.49
N ALA A 375 -4.44 -12.87 6.68
CA ALA A 375 -4.85 -13.34 8.00
C ALA A 375 -3.66 -13.45 8.98
N GLY A 376 -2.45 -13.66 8.45
CA GLY A 376 -1.24 -13.87 9.24
C GLY A 376 -0.80 -12.69 10.09
N ASP A 377 -0.99 -11.46 9.60
CA ASP A 377 -0.64 -10.21 10.30
C ASP A 377 -1.86 -9.43 10.83
N GLY A 378 -3.08 -9.92 10.53
CA GLY A 378 -4.33 -9.29 10.96
C GLY A 378 -4.75 -8.10 10.11
N ASN A 379 -4.17 -7.94 8.91
CA ASN A 379 -4.54 -6.89 7.97
C ASN A 379 -5.79 -7.29 7.17
N LEU A 380 -6.91 -6.65 7.47
CA LEU A 380 -8.23 -6.92 6.92
C LEU A 380 -8.51 -6.07 5.69
N HIS A 381 -9.06 -6.70 4.63
CA HIS A 381 -9.59 -6.00 3.47
C HIS A 381 -11.06 -6.38 3.23
N PRO A 382 -12.01 -5.86 4.01
CA PRO A 382 -13.43 -5.94 3.67
C PRO A 382 -13.67 -5.21 2.35
N ASN A 383 -14.20 -5.91 1.37
CA ASN A 383 -14.50 -5.41 0.04
C ASN A 383 -16.00 -5.32 -0.14
N ILE A 384 -16.51 -4.16 -0.54
CA ILE A 384 -17.95 -3.95 -0.74
C ILE A 384 -18.20 -3.60 -2.21
N PRO A 385 -18.67 -4.56 -3.02
CA PRO A 385 -19.13 -4.28 -4.38
C PRO A 385 -20.46 -3.52 -4.32
N TYR A 386 -20.59 -2.43 -5.11
CA TYR A 386 -21.76 -1.56 -5.10
C TYR A 386 -21.90 -0.76 -6.41
N ASP A 387 -23.02 -0.09 -6.60
CA ASP A 387 -23.18 0.90 -7.65
C ASP A 387 -23.12 2.32 -7.08
N ALA A 388 -22.00 3.02 -7.32
CA ALA A 388 -21.80 4.40 -6.88
C ALA A 388 -22.77 5.41 -7.53
N HIS A 389 -23.49 5.03 -8.60
CA HIS A 389 -24.55 5.84 -9.20
C HIS A 389 -25.86 5.74 -8.43
N ASN A 390 -26.02 4.72 -7.58
CA ASN A 390 -27.13 4.59 -6.66
C ASN A 390 -26.80 5.30 -5.34
N ALA A 391 -27.39 6.47 -5.11
CA ALA A 391 -27.10 7.31 -3.95
C ALA A 391 -27.43 6.61 -2.61
N ASP A 392 -28.54 5.85 -2.56
CA ASP A 392 -28.95 5.14 -1.34
C ASP A 392 -28.00 3.99 -1.02
N GLU A 393 -27.57 3.23 -2.03
CA GLU A 393 -26.60 2.16 -1.85
C GLU A 393 -25.25 2.73 -1.44
N SER A 394 -24.78 3.79 -2.09
CA SER A 394 -23.55 4.49 -1.76
C SER A 394 -23.56 4.99 -0.30
N ALA A 395 -24.66 5.57 0.16
CA ALA A 395 -24.80 6.03 1.54
C ALA A 395 -24.69 4.87 2.55
N ARG A 396 -25.34 3.72 2.27
CA ARG A 396 -25.27 2.52 3.11
C ARG A 396 -23.87 1.92 3.15
N VAL A 397 -23.20 1.84 2.01
CA VAL A 397 -21.81 1.38 1.91
C VAL A 397 -20.87 2.26 2.73
N HIS A 398 -20.93 3.57 2.57
CA HIS A 398 -20.11 4.48 3.36
C HIS A 398 -20.42 4.43 4.86
N ALA A 399 -21.69 4.17 5.25
CA ALA A 399 -22.05 3.99 6.66
C ALA A 399 -21.45 2.70 7.22
N ALA A 400 -21.55 1.58 6.49
CA ALA A 400 -20.94 0.31 6.86
C ALA A 400 -19.40 0.43 7.01
N MET A 401 -18.74 1.09 6.06
CA MET A 401 -17.30 1.33 6.12
C MET A 401 -16.87 2.12 7.34
N ARG A 402 -17.61 3.19 7.69
CA ARG A 402 -17.33 3.97 8.91
C ARG A 402 -17.49 3.12 10.17
N GLU A 403 -18.53 2.29 10.23
CA GLU A 403 -18.77 1.41 11.38
C GLU A 403 -17.68 0.37 11.52
N ILE A 404 -17.24 -0.28 10.42
CA ILE A 404 -16.13 -1.23 10.41
C ILE A 404 -14.84 -0.57 10.91
N MET A 405 -14.49 0.61 10.40
CA MET A 405 -13.28 1.32 10.81
C MET A 405 -13.30 1.70 12.29
N THR A 406 -14.43 2.21 12.78
CA THR A 406 -14.62 2.56 14.20
C THR A 406 -14.48 1.31 15.09
N LEU A 407 -15.05 0.18 14.65
CA LEU A 407 -14.90 -1.11 15.34
C LEU A 407 -13.43 -1.55 15.41
N CYS A 408 -12.69 -1.45 14.31
CA CYS A 408 -11.27 -1.80 14.28
C CYS A 408 -10.45 -0.94 15.24
N ILE A 409 -10.68 0.38 15.27
CA ILE A 409 -10.02 1.29 16.22
C ILE A 409 -10.37 0.91 17.67
N ALA A 410 -11.64 0.69 17.97
CA ALA A 410 -12.13 0.37 19.32
C ALA A 410 -11.55 -0.94 19.87
N THR A 411 -11.14 -1.86 18.99
CA THR A 411 -10.55 -3.14 19.36
C THR A 411 -9.03 -3.10 19.52
N GLY A 412 -8.41 -1.91 19.45
CA GLY A 412 -6.97 -1.72 19.56
C GLY A 412 -6.22 -1.95 18.26
N GLY A 413 -6.92 -1.88 17.13
CA GLY A 413 -6.38 -1.95 15.78
C GLY A 413 -5.92 -0.60 15.25
N THR A 414 -5.61 -0.54 13.95
CA THR A 414 -5.21 0.69 13.24
C THR A 414 -5.99 0.86 11.94
N ILE A 415 -5.99 2.09 11.41
CA ILE A 415 -6.78 2.49 10.22
C ILE A 415 -6.15 2.10 8.90
N THR A 416 -4.90 1.64 8.90
CA THR A 416 -4.20 1.18 7.70
C THR A 416 -3.15 0.14 8.06
N GLY A 417 -3.02 -0.89 7.21
CA GLY A 417 -1.95 -1.87 7.25
C GLY A 417 -0.90 -1.58 6.17
N GLU A 418 -1.37 -1.30 4.94
CA GLU A 418 -0.48 -1.14 3.80
C GLU A 418 -0.94 -0.07 2.77
N HIS A 419 -2.23 0.33 2.76
CA HIS A 419 -2.74 1.27 1.74
C HIS A 419 -2.38 2.72 2.00
N GLY A 420 -2.00 3.08 3.23
CA GLY A 420 -1.77 4.45 3.65
C GLY A 420 -3.04 5.18 4.08
N VAL A 421 -2.88 6.41 4.56
CA VAL A 421 -3.95 7.29 5.03
C VAL A 421 -4.52 8.14 3.90
N GLY A 422 -3.65 8.75 3.10
CA GLY A 422 -3.99 9.59 1.94
C GLY A 422 -5.02 10.67 2.26
N LEU A 423 -6.11 10.66 1.49
CA LEU A 423 -7.33 11.47 1.71
C LEU A 423 -8.45 10.65 2.37
N ASP A 424 -8.49 9.34 2.10
CA ASP A 424 -9.57 8.45 2.46
C ASP A 424 -9.72 8.30 3.99
N LYS A 425 -8.60 8.16 4.69
CA LYS A 425 -8.58 7.83 6.11
C LYS A 425 -8.28 9.01 7.02
N LEU A 426 -8.10 10.21 6.47
CA LEU A 426 -7.96 11.44 7.26
C LEU A 426 -9.04 11.63 8.34
N PRO A 427 -10.34 11.29 8.09
CA PRO A 427 -11.39 11.45 9.10
C PRO A 427 -11.27 10.54 10.33
N TYR A 428 -10.36 9.57 10.29
CA TYR A 428 -10.16 8.61 11.40
C TYR A 428 -8.89 8.91 12.21
N MET A 429 -8.05 9.84 11.77
CA MET A 429 -6.77 10.15 12.41
C MET A 429 -6.95 10.67 13.85
N ASP A 430 -7.97 11.49 14.08
CA ASP A 430 -8.31 12.03 15.41
C ASP A 430 -9.04 11.03 16.32
N GLN A 431 -9.55 9.92 15.74
CA GLN A 431 -10.12 8.81 16.51
C GLN A 431 -9.02 7.84 16.98
N LEU A 432 -7.96 7.70 16.20
CA LEU A 432 -6.85 6.78 16.49
C LEU A 432 -5.74 7.43 17.33
N PHE A 433 -5.41 8.70 17.07
CA PHE A 433 -4.27 9.38 17.65
C PHE A 433 -4.69 10.53 18.56
N THR A 434 -3.94 10.71 19.65
CA THR A 434 -4.13 11.86 20.53
C THR A 434 -3.70 13.17 19.83
N PRO A 435 -4.23 14.33 20.27
CA PRO A 435 -3.77 15.63 19.74
C PRO A 435 -2.26 15.82 19.79
N ASP A 436 -1.60 15.39 20.87
CA ASP A 436 -0.15 15.51 21.03
C ASP A 436 0.61 14.62 20.03
N THR A 437 0.09 13.43 19.72
CA THR A 437 0.66 12.56 18.67
C THR A 437 0.52 13.21 17.28
N LEU A 438 -0.64 13.79 16.98
CA LEU A 438 -0.87 14.48 15.70
C LEU A 438 0.01 15.74 15.58
N ASP A 439 0.21 16.49 16.66
CA ASP A 439 1.14 17.62 16.69
C ASP A 439 2.59 17.16 16.44
N ALA A 440 3.02 16.02 17.02
CA ALA A 440 4.34 15.45 16.77
C ALA A 440 4.51 15.04 15.28
N MET A 441 3.50 14.42 14.67
CA MET A 441 3.50 14.10 13.23
C MET A 441 3.62 15.36 12.37
N CYS A 442 2.89 16.44 12.74
CA CYS A 442 2.99 17.73 12.05
C CYS A 442 4.39 18.35 12.18
N SER A 443 4.98 18.28 13.36
CA SER A 443 6.32 18.81 13.62
C SER A 443 7.38 18.05 12.82
N LEU A 444 7.27 16.71 12.75
CA LEU A 444 8.14 15.92 11.90
C LEU A 444 8.00 16.29 10.43
N ARG A 445 6.75 16.44 9.93
CA ARG A 445 6.52 16.90 8.56
C ARG A 445 7.16 18.27 8.29
N ALA A 446 7.09 19.20 9.26
CA ALA A 446 7.65 20.54 9.12
C ALA A 446 9.19 20.53 9.02
N VAL A 447 9.87 19.50 9.53
CA VAL A 447 11.33 19.33 9.35
C VAL A 447 11.68 19.08 7.88
N PHE A 448 10.89 18.26 7.20
CA PHE A 448 11.13 17.93 5.79
C PHE A 448 10.51 18.95 4.82
N ASP A 449 9.33 19.48 5.14
CA ASP A 449 8.54 20.36 4.27
C ASP A 449 7.89 21.52 5.06
N PRO A 450 8.68 22.50 5.52
CA PRO A 450 8.17 23.62 6.32
C PRO A 450 7.13 24.47 5.57
N ASP A 451 7.22 24.52 4.24
CA ASP A 451 6.32 25.30 3.41
C ASP A 451 5.10 24.51 2.89
N ARG A 452 5.00 23.23 3.23
CA ARG A 452 3.89 22.33 2.87
C ARG A 452 3.62 22.25 1.37
N ARG A 453 4.67 22.12 0.58
CA ARG A 453 4.58 22.03 -0.89
C ARG A 453 4.38 20.61 -1.39
N ALA A 454 4.94 19.62 -0.67
CA ALA A 454 4.84 18.22 -1.06
C ALA A 454 3.54 17.61 -0.54
N ASN A 455 2.75 17.09 -1.45
CA ASN A 455 1.50 16.37 -1.21
C ASN A 455 0.60 17.02 -0.13
N PRO A 456 0.20 18.30 -0.28
CA PRO A 456 -0.50 19.04 0.76
C PRO A 456 -1.91 18.49 1.02
N GLY A 457 -2.34 18.56 2.30
CA GLY A 457 -3.69 18.19 2.72
C GLY A 457 -3.92 16.69 2.89
N LYS A 458 -2.84 15.89 2.96
CA LYS A 458 -2.90 14.42 3.11
C LYS A 458 -2.13 13.96 4.34
N VAL A 459 -2.41 12.73 4.77
CA VAL A 459 -1.83 11.98 5.88
C VAL A 459 -2.18 12.58 7.24
N VAL A 460 -1.79 13.80 7.55
CA VAL A 460 -2.08 14.43 8.84
C VAL A 460 -3.15 15.50 8.68
N PRO A 461 -4.26 15.46 9.44
CA PRO A 461 -5.33 16.45 9.35
C PRO A 461 -4.80 17.84 9.71
N VAL A 462 -4.97 18.80 8.81
CA VAL A 462 -4.53 20.21 9.03
C VAL A 462 -5.16 20.82 10.29
N ARG A 463 -6.35 20.37 10.69
CA ARG A 463 -7.06 20.83 11.89
C ARG A 463 -6.38 20.42 13.20
N ALA A 464 -5.60 19.33 13.18
CA ALA A 464 -4.89 18.82 14.34
C ALA A 464 -3.54 19.53 14.59
N CYS A 465 -2.99 20.20 13.57
CA CYS A 465 -1.71 20.88 13.69
C CYS A 465 -1.88 22.26 14.33
N ARG A 466 -1.52 22.40 15.60
CA ARG A 466 -1.58 23.71 16.33
C ARG A 466 -0.81 24.81 15.62
N GLU A 467 0.36 24.51 15.07
CA GLU A 467 1.17 25.46 14.29
C GLU A 467 0.51 25.86 12.97
N TRP A 468 -0.40 25.03 12.44
CA TRP A 468 -1.11 25.29 11.20
C TRP A 468 -2.38 26.11 11.38
N HIS A 469 -2.92 26.24 12.58
CA HIS A 469 -4.06 27.11 12.86
C HIS A 469 -3.77 28.57 12.57
N GLY A 470 -2.55 29.05 12.85
CA GLY A 470 -2.13 30.41 12.57
C GLY A 470 -2.07 30.77 11.08
N VAL A 471 -1.73 29.80 10.23
CA VAL A 471 -1.58 30.01 8.77
C VAL A 471 -2.90 29.90 8.02
N VAL A 472 -3.83 29.07 8.49
CA VAL A 472 -5.18 28.97 7.91
C VAL A 472 -6.00 30.24 8.21
N ALA A 473 -5.81 30.84 9.37
CA ALA A 473 -6.45 32.11 9.73
C ALA A 473 -5.93 33.31 8.92
N ALA A 474 -4.72 33.22 8.34
CA ALA A 474 -4.11 34.30 7.57
C ALA A 474 -4.47 34.28 6.06
N ARG A 475 -5.23 33.31 5.55
CA ARG A 475 -5.73 33.34 4.18
C ARG A 475 -6.99 34.19 4.10
N PRO A 476 -7.01 35.26 3.27
CA PRO A 476 -8.22 36.08 3.11
C PRO A 476 -9.33 35.24 2.48
N ALA A 477 -10.55 35.47 2.93
CA ALA A 477 -11.78 34.76 2.58
C ALA A 477 -12.25 34.89 1.11
N THR A 478 -11.40 35.21 0.16
CA THR A 478 -11.76 35.63 -1.21
C THR A 478 -11.67 34.51 -2.26
N GLN A 479 -11.66 33.23 -1.88
CA GLN A 479 -11.77 32.14 -2.86
C GLN A 479 -12.72 31.02 -2.44
N ARG A 480 -13.91 31.39 -1.97
CA ARG A 480 -15.05 30.47 -2.03
C ARG A 480 -15.82 30.74 -3.31
N GLY A 481 -15.33 30.17 -4.40
CA GLY A 481 -16.12 30.04 -5.62
C GLY A 481 -17.30 29.11 -5.33
N THR A 482 -18.49 29.64 -5.30
CA THR A 482 -19.74 28.90 -5.35
C THR A 482 -19.78 28.13 -6.66
N VAL A 483 -19.60 26.84 -6.61
CA VAL A 483 -19.98 25.95 -7.72
C VAL A 483 -21.48 25.64 -7.53
N ARG A 484 -22.26 26.11 -8.48
CA ARG A 484 -23.62 25.63 -8.76
C ARG A 484 -23.54 24.32 -9.52
#